data_d818123762a0208a2dabe51960a00222
#
_entry.id   d818123762a0208a2dabe51960a00222
#
_cell.length_a   1.000
_cell.length_b   1.000
_cell.length_c   1.000
_cell.angle_alpha   90.00
_cell.angle_beta   90.00
_cell.angle_gamma   90.00
#
_symmetry.space_group_name_H-M   'P 1'
#
loop_
_entity.id
_entity.type
_entity.pdbx_description
1 polymer ?
#
loop_
_entity_poly.entity_id
_entity_poly.type
_entity_poly.pdbx_seq_one_letter_code
_entity_poly.pdbx_strand_id
1 'polypeptide(L)'
;NEALARWLDGKVIAAPKGSASDQYMRRFFEKYNVKPAEYLNQTIEVISTNFRAGKLDAASLWEPTLSGLASEVGEGVGKIVADGSACDNEDLGIVVMRSDFMEKHPKVAEGYLRSDLEAQLFMLNPDNWEQVINMVSQYATGVPKRVLWYSVFGKVPANSPNLVREWMNFYFGEREKANIDEVVAFLHQEGIISVDKLPEGTVDDSLTRKVFKASGHKPVAPGAALGVIEGRSAADCPFKD
;
A
#
# COMPACT_ATOMS: atom_id res chain seq x y z
N ASN A 1 5.25 -8.73 17.79
CA ASN A 1 6.11 -7.61 17.37
C ASN A 1 7.30 -7.33 18.30
N GLU A 2 7.22 -7.61 19.61
CA GLU A 2 8.34 -7.40 20.53
C GLU A 2 9.59 -8.25 20.20
N ALA A 3 9.42 -9.49 19.72
CA ALA A 3 10.54 -10.32 19.30
C ALA A 3 11.23 -9.74 18.06
N LEU A 4 10.46 -9.21 17.11
CA LEU A 4 10.98 -8.50 15.94
C LEU A 4 11.71 -7.22 16.37
N ALA A 5 11.15 -6.45 17.30
CA ALA A 5 11.78 -5.23 17.80
C ALA A 5 13.15 -5.51 18.45
N ARG A 6 13.23 -6.53 19.30
CA ARG A 6 14.52 -6.98 19.88
C ARG A 6 15.52 -7.44 18.83
N TRP A 7 15.05 -8.05 17.74
CA TRP A 7 15.95 -8.47 16.66
C TRP A 7 16.44 -7.29 15.82
N LEU A 8 15.58 -6.28 15.59
CA LEU A 8 15.93 -5.07 14.82
C LEU A 8 16.89 -4.12 15.56
N ASP A 9 16.98 -4.24 16.88
CA ASP A 9 17.88 -3.41 17.69
C ASP A 9 19.35 -3.65 17.28
N GLY A 10 20.10 -2.59 17.03
CA GLY A 10 21.49 -2.64 16.56
C GLY A 10 21.68 -3.14 15.12
N LYS A 11 20.63 -3.21 14.29
CA LYS A 11 20.69 -3.65 12.89
C LYS A 11 20.85 -2.51 11.90
N VAL A 12 21.33 -2.84 10.71
CA VAL A 12 21.38 -1.92 9.57
C VAL A 12 20.08 -2.04 8.78
N ILE A 13 19.29 -0.97 8.78
CA ILE A 13 17.94 -0.95 8.23
C ILE A 13 17.81 0.15 7.18
N ALA A 14 17.04 -0.07 6.13
CA ALA A 14 16.80 0.94 5.09
C ALA A 14 15.32 1.11 4.78
N ALA A 15 14.94 2.34 4.44
CA ALA A 15 13.66 2.69 3.83
C ALA A 15 13.81 3.94 2.96
N PRO A 16 12.94 4.16 1.96
CA PRO A 16 12.93 5.42 1.21
C PRO A 16 12.34 6.54 2.07
N LYS A 17 13.14 7.57 2.35
CA LYS A 17 12.73 8.71 3.19
C LYS A 17 11.47 9.41 2.67
N GLY A 18 10.53 9.72 3.57
CA GLY A 18 9.29 10.42 3.26
C GLY A 18 8.22 9.55 2.61
N SER A 19 8.44 8.25 2.55
CA SER A 19 7.43 7.28 2.10
C SER A 19 6.59 6.73 3.27
N ALA A 20 5.51 6.04 2.95
CA ALA A 20 4.75 5.26 3.95
C ALA A 20 5.64 4.23 4.67
N SER A 21 6.62 3.65 3.96
CA SER A 21 7.62 2.75 4.55
C SER A 21 8.52 3.42 5.59
N ASP A 22 8.93 4.68 5.35
CA ASP A 22 9.70 5.46 6.34
C ASP A 22 8.83 5.80 7.56
N GLN A 23 7.60 6.25 7.34
CA GLN A 23 6.66 6.54 8.41
C GLN A 23 6.41 5.29 9.27
N TYR A 24 6.18 4.14 8.64
CA TYR A 24 6.02 2.86 9.30
C TYR A 24 7.22 2.52 10.19
N MET A 25 8.45 2.61 9.66
CA MET A 25 9.66 2.26 10.41
C MET A 25 9.88 3.19 11.59
N ARG A 26 9.65 4.48 11.45
CA ARG A 26 9.79 5.45 12.55
C ARG A 26 8.78 5.20 13.65
N ARG A 27 7.50 4.96 13.29
CA ARG A 27 6.46 4.56 14.24
C ARG A 27 6.82 3.25 14.96
N PHE A 28 7.36 2.28 14.22
CA PHE A 28 7.79 1.01 14.80
C PHE A 28 8.95 1.22 15.78
N PHE A 29 9.97 2.00 15.42
CA PHE A 29 11.09 2.31 16.30
C PHE A 29 10.64 3.02 17.57
N GLU A 30 9.76 3.99 17.46
CA GLU A 30 9.22 4.72 18.61
C GLU A 30 8.38 3.81 19.50
N LYS A 31 7.40 3.10 18.94
CA LYS A 31 6.48 2.21 19.68
C LYS A 31 7.21 1.13 20.46
N TYR A 32 8.27 0.57 19.92
CA TYR A 32 9.01 -0.55 20.51
C TYR A 32 10.40 -0.17 21.04
N ASN A 33 10.75 1.12 21.05
CA ASN A 33 12.06 1.64 21.48
C ASN A 33 13.25 0.95 20.80
N VAL A 34 13.14 0.72 19.48
CA VAL A 34 14.22 0.12 18.65
C VAL A 34 15.26 1.18 18.30
N LYS A 35 16.52 0.83 18.48
CA LYS A 35 17.68 1.67 18.12
C LYS A 35 18.52 0.95 17.07
N PRO A 36 18.28 1.16 15.76
CA PRO A 36 19.09 0.56 14.73
C PRO A 36 20.54 1.07 14.83
N ALA A 37 21.51 0.25 14.42
CA ALA A 37 22.90 0.70 14.27
C ALA A 37 23.01 1.78 13.18
N GLU A 38 22.28 1.57 12.08
CA GLU A 38 22.13 2.54 11.00
C GLU A 38 20.72 2.50 10.44
N TYR A 39 20.15 3.68 10.15
CA TYR A 39 18.89 3.81 9.42
C TYR A 39 19.13 4.60 8.13
N LEU A 40 19.15 3.90 7.01
CA LEU A 40 19.59 4.41 5.73
C LEU A 40 18.42 4.87 4.84
N ASN A 41 18.56 6.08 4.29
CA ASN A 41 17.68 6.56 3.23
C ASN A 41 18.19 6.09 1.87
N GLN A 42 17.50 5.19 1.20
CA GLN A 42 17.88 4.65 -0.10
C GLN A 42 16.65 4.49 -0.99
N THR A 43 16.82 4.51 -2.32
CA THR A 43 15.73 4.19 -3.25
C THR A 43 15.44 2.68 -3.24
N ILE A 44 14.26 2.28 -3.73
CA ILE A 44 13.84 0.87 -3.80
C ILE A 44 14.85 -0.01 -4.51
N GLU A 45 15.43 0.47 -5.61
CA GLU A 45 16.40 -0.26 -6.43
C GLU A 45 17.70 -0.49 -5.65
N VAL A 46 18.16 0.55 -4.95
CA VAL A 46 19.36 0.48 -4.12
C VAL A 46 19.15 -0.44 -2.92
N ILE A 47 18.02 -0.31 -2.25
CA ILE A 47 17.63 -1.21 -1.14
C ILE A 47 17.61 -2.65 -1.62
N SER A 48 16.94 -2.94 -2.72
CA SER A 48 16.83 -4.29 -3.29
C SER A 48 18.21 -4.89 -3.60
N THR A 49 19.10 -4.09 -4.18
CA THR A 49 20.46 -4.50 -4.50
C THR A 49 21.29 -4.77 -3.23
N ASN A 50 21.24 -3.87 -2.26
CA ASN A 50 21.96 -4.00 -1.01
C ASN A 50 21.44 -5.14 -0.13
N PHE A 51 20.12 -5.37 -0.15
CA PHE A 51 19.50 -6.47 0.58
C PHE A 51 19.93 -7.83 0.01
N ARG A 52 19.90 -7.99 -1.34
CA ARG A 52 20.43 -9.19 -2.02
C ARG A 52 21.93 -9.42 -1.72
N ALA A 53 22.69 -8.36 -1.59
CA ALA A 53 24.12 -8.42 -1.27
C ALA A 53 24.42 -8.66 0.22
N GLY A 54 23.40 -8.79 1.08
CA GLY A 54 23.57 -8.97 2.52
C GLY A 54 24.15 -7.74 3.25
N LYS A 55 24.04 -6.55 2.67
CA LYS A 55 24.51 -5.28 3.27
C LYS A 55 23.46 -4.64 4.18
N LEU A 56 22.23 -5.11 4.14
CA LEU A 56 21.13 -4.68 4.99
C LEU A 56 20.61 -5.88 5.75
N ASP A 57 20.37 -5.72 7.04
CA ASP A 57 19.72 -6.74 7.88
C ASP A 57 18.21 -6.75 7.67
N ALA A 58 17.62 -5.57 7.50
CA ALA A 58 16.19 -5.39 7.24
C ALA A 58 15.91 -4.21 6.31
N ALA A 59 14.75 -4.23 5.68
CA ALA A 59 14.27 -3.12 4.85
C ALA A 59 12.75 -3.00 4.98
N SER A 60 12.25 -1.76 4.90
CA SER A 60 10.83 -1.47 4.71
C SER A 60 10.60 -1.04 3.27
N LEU A 61 9.76 -1.78 2.59
CA LEU A 61 9.48 -1.65 1.16
C LEU A 61 7.98 -1.85 0.92
N TRP A 62 7.56 -1.65 -0.31
CA TRP A 62 6.21 -1.94 -0.78
C TRP A 62 6.20 -2.89 -1.98
N GLU A 63 5.03 -3.35 -2.32
CA GLU A 63 4.80 -4.28 -3.43
C GLU A 63 5.02 -3.61 -4.81
N PRO A 64 5.41 -4.36 -5.84
CA PRO A 64 5.68 -5.82 -5.84
C PRO A 64 7.09 -6.20 -5.41
N THR A 65 7.97 -5.24 -5.11
CA THR A 65 9.38 -5.47 -4.79
C THR A 65 9.53 -6.30 -3.51
N LEU A 66 8.67 -6.04 -2.51
CA LEU A 66 8.66 -6.76 -1.25
C LEU A 66 8.46 -8.26 -1.47
N SER A 67 7.38 -8.64 -2.15
CA SER A 67 7.09 -10.05 -2.49
C SER A 67 8.11 -10.65 -3.45
N GLY A 68 8.72 -9.82 -4.32
CA GLY A 68 9.78 -10.25 -5.22
C GLY A 68 11.06 -10.71 -4.50
N LEU A 69 11.38 -10.11 -3.35
CA LEU A 69 12.53 -10.50 -2.52
C LEU A 69 12.19 -11.64 -1.55
N ALA A 70 10.92 -11.85 -1.25
CA ALA A 70 10.47 -12.75 -0.20
C ALA A 70 10.57 -14.23 -0.61
N SER A 71 10.60 -15.08 0.41
CA SER A 71 10.70 -16.54 0.26
C SER A 71 9.40 -17.22 -0.15
N GLU A 72 8.26 -16.55 0.00
CA GLU A 72 6.94 -17.13 -0.27
C GLU A 72 6.71 -17.37 -1.76
N VAL A 73 7.09 -16.40 -2.59
CA VAL A 73 6.83 -16.44 -4.06
C VAL A 73 7.95 -15.84 -4.89
N GLY A 74 8.93 -15.18 -4.27
CA GLY A 74 9.99 -14.45 -4.95
C GLY A 74 11.33 -15.16 -4.89
N GLU A 75 12.40 -14.36 -4.85
CA GLU A 75 13.80 -14.83 -4.91
C GLU A 75 14.28 -15.59 -3.66
N GLY A 76 13.55 -15.54 -2.57
CA GLY A 76 13.93 -16.23 -1.33
C GLY A 76 15.09 -15.61 -0.55
N VAL A 77 15.45 -14.35 -0.87
CA VAL A 77 16.55 -13.65 -0.17
C VAL A 77 16.12 -13.07 1.18
N GLY A 78 14.83 -12.98 1.43
CA GLY A 78 14.29 -12.46 2.68
C GLY A 78 12.96 -13.09 3.06
N LYS A 79 12.43 -12.63 4.19
CA LYS A 79 11.11 -13.01 4.70
C LYS A 79 10.36 -11.76 5.11
N ILE A 80 9.08 -11.68 4.74
CA ILE A 80 8.20 -10.62 5.21
C ILE A 80 7.76 -10.98 6.63
N VAL A 81 8.09 -10.11 7.59
CA VAL A 81 7.90 -10.39 9.03
C VAL A 81 6.85 -9.49 9.70
N ALA A 82 6.53 -8.37 9.09
CA ALA A 82 5.49 -7.44 9.56
C ALA A 82 4.95 -6.58 8.41
N ASP A 83 3.77 -6.04 8.61
CA ASP A 83 3.11 -5.04 7.78
C ASP A 83 2.70 -3.83 8.61
N GLY A 84 2.02 -2.85 7.98
CA GLY A 84 1.59 -1.61 8.62
C GLY A 84 0.73 -1.81 9.88
N SER A 85 0.02 -2.93 10.00
CA SER A 85 -0.81 -3.23 11.17
C SER A 85 -0.01 -3.39 12.48
N ALA A 86 1.31 -3.62 12.38
CA ALA A 86 2.18 -3.74 13.56
C ALA A 86 2.29 -2.44 14.36
N CYS A 87 2.06 -1.28 13.75
CA CYS A 87 2.14 0.03 14.40
C CYS A 87 1.02 0.98 13.95
N ASP A 88 -0.13 0.44 13.59
CA ASP A 88 -1.34 1.19 13.21
C ASP A 88 -1.05 2.19 12.07
N ASN A 89 -0.18 1.80 11.13
CA ASN A 89 0.17 2.59 9.96
C ASN A 89 -0.62 2.10 8.75
N GLU A 90 -1.52 2.93 8.27
CA GLU A 90 -2.29 2.66 7.06
C GLU A 90 -1.66 3.39 5.88
N ASP A 91 -1.63 2.72 4.74
CA ASP A 91 -1.24 3.31 3.47
C ASP A 91 -2.46 3.47 2.58
N LEU A 92 -2.64 4.67 2.02
CA LEU A 92 -3.78 4.98 1.17
C LEU A 92 -3.33 5.13 -0.28
N GLY A 93 -3.89 4.31 -1.16
CA GLY A 93 -3.88 4.57 -2.59
C GLY A 93 -4.96 5.61 -2.94
N ILE A 94 -4.57 6.78 -3.43
CA ILE A 94 -5.52 7.84 -3.77
C ILE A 94 -5.38 8.28 -5.22
N VAL A 95 -6.50 8.68 -5.81
CA VAL A 95 -6.54 9.36 -7.11
C VAL A 95 -6.53 10.86 -6.90
N VAL A 96 -5.61 11.53 -7.57
CA VAL A 96 -5.50 13.00 -7.55
C VAL A 96 -5.77 13.53 -8.95
N MET A 97 -6.70 14.47 -9.06
CA MET A 97 -7.00 15.20 -10.30
C MET A 97 -6.78 16.68 -10.12
N ARG A 98 -6.21 17.33 -11.13
CA ARG A 98 -6.06 18.79 -11.14
C ARG A 98 -7.42 19.45 -11.27
N SER A 99 -7.67 20.50 -10.48
CA SER A 99 -8.94 21.25 -10.50
C SER A 99 -9.24 21.82 -11.89
N ASP A 100 -8.22 22.43 -12.55
CA ASP A 100 -8.39 23.00 -13.88
C ASP A 100 -8.71 21.94 -14.97
N PHE A 101 -8.25 20.69 -14.79
CA PHE A 101 -8.63 19.58 -15.66
C PHE A 101 -10.10 19.18 -15.44
N MET A 102 -10.52 19.07 -14.19
CA MET A 102 -11.92 18.73 -13.86
C MET A 102 -12.89 19.80 -14.37
N GLU A 103 -12.53 21.06 -14.25
CA GLU A 103 -13.33 22.20 -14.78
C GLU A 103 -13.45 22.18 -16.31
N LYS A 104 -12.34 21.93 -17.01
CA LYS A 104 -12.31 21.92 -18.48
C LYS A 104 -12.89 20.63 -19.07
N HIS A 105 -12.78 19.52 -18.37
CA HIS A 105 -13.12 18.17 -18.85
C HIS A 105 -13.99 17.38 -17.87
N PRO A 106 -15.12 17.93 -17.37
CA PRO A 106 -15.88 17.30 -16.28
C PRO A 106 -16.43 15.91 -16.65
N LYS A 107 -16.79 15.70 -17.92
CA LYS A 107 -17.26 14.38 -18.38
C LYS A 107 -16.14 13.32 -18.41
N VAL A 108 -14.91 13.76 -18.69
CA VAL A 108 -13.75 12.85 -18.69
C VAL A 108 -13.38 12.47 -17.25
N ALA A 109 -13.37 13.45 -16.33
CA ALA A 109 -13.13 13.20 -14.91
C ALA A 109 -14.18 12.23 -14.32
N GLU A 110 -15.48 12.45 -14.62
CA GLU A 110 -16.55 11.55 -14.21
C GLU A 110 -16.42 10.16 -14.84
N GLY A 111 -16.08 10.09 -16.14
CA GLY A 111 -15.83 8.83 -16.84
C GLY A 111 -14.71 8.01 -16.25
N TYR A 112 -13.60 8.67 -15.89
CA TYR A 112 -12.48 8.01 -15.21
C TYR A 112 -12.93 7.38 -13.88
N LEU A 113 -13.62 8.13 -13.03
CA LEU A 113 -14.08 7.63 -11.73
C LEU A 113 -15.11 6.49 -11.87
N ARG A 114 -15.95 6.50 -12.91
CA ARG A 114 -16.82 5.36 -13.20
C ARG A 114 -16.02 4.11 -13.58
N SER A 115 -15.01 4.27 -14.43
CA SER A 115 -14.15 3.15 -14.81
C SER A 115 -13.35 2.63 -13.61
N ASP A 116 -12.90 3.50 -12.71
CA ASP A 116 -12.23 3.12 -11.48
C ASP A 116 -13.17 2.32 -10.54
N LEU A 117 -14.42 2.78 -10.38
CA LEU A 117 -15.43 2.03 -9.62
C LEU A 117 -15.68 0.64 -10.19
N GLU A 118 -15.84 0.54 -11.52
CA GLU A 118 -16.05 -0.73 -12.20
C GLU A 118 -14.83 -1.66 -12.03
N ALA A 119 -13.61 -1.12 -12.12
CA ALA A 119 -12.38 -1.86 -11.93
C ALA A 119 -12.24 -2.40 -10.50
N GLN A 120 -12.56 -1.59 -9.49
CA GLN A 120 -12.54 -2.02 -8.10
C GLN A 120 -13.58 -3.14 -7.84
N LEU A 121 -14.81 -2.99 -8.36
CA LEU A 121 -15.85 -4.02 -8.26
C LEU A 121 -15.45 -5.31 -8.99
N PHE A 122 -14.80 -5.20 -10.15
CA PHE A 122 -14.26 -6.34 -10.89
C PHE A 122 -13.19 -7.08 -10.08
N MET A 123 -12.29 -6.34 -9.44
CA MET A 123 -11.21 -6.88 -8.63
C MET A 123 -11.69 -7.53 -7.32
N LEU A 124 -12.85 -7.09 -6.77
CA LEU A 124 -13.45 -7.70 -5.59
C LEU A 124 -13.98 -9.12 -5.83
N ASN A 125 -14.24 -9.51 -7.09
CA ASN A 125 -14.65 -10.87 -7.42
C ASN A 125 -13.43 -11.79 -7.61
N PRO A 126 -13.23 -12.81 -6.75
CA PRO A 126 -12.09 -13.73 -6.85
C PRO A 126 -11.99 -14.47 -8.18
N ASP A 127 -13.11 -14.70 -8.88
CA ASP A 127 -13.11 -15.36 -10.18
C ASP A 127 -12.38 -14.55 -11.27
N ASN A 128 -12.19 -13.25 -11.04
CA ASN A 128 -11.52 -12.35 -11.96
C ASN A 128 -10.00 -12.21 -11.68
N TRP A 129 -9.50 -12.73 -10.56
CA TRP A 129 -8.14 -12.43 -10.11
C TRP A 129 -7.04 -12.87 -11.10
N GLU A 130 -7.22 -13.99 -11.75
CA GLU A 130 -6.29 -14.40 -12.81
C GLU A 130 -6.27 -13.39 -13.97
N GLN A 131 -7.44 -12.91 -14.38
CA GLN A 131 -7.56 -11.90 -15.44
C GLN A 131 -6.96 -10.55 -14.97
N VAL A 132 -7.18 -10.13 -13.72
CA VAL A 132 -6.55 -8.93 -13.14
C VAL A 132 -5.04 -9.01 -13.28
N ILE A 133 -4.42 -10.10 -12.88
CA ILE A 133 -2.96 -10.25 -12.97
C ILE A 133 -2.48 -10.32 -14.41
N ASN A 134 -3.24 -10.95 -15.31
CA ASN A 134 -2.92 -10.94 -16.74
C ASN A 134 -2.93 -9.53 -17.34
N MET A 135 -3.84 -8.66 -16.90
CA MET A 135 -3.86 -7.25 -17.30
C MET A 135 -2.69 -6.47 -16.67
N VAL A 136 -2.48 -6.59 -15.35
CA VAL A 136 -1.40 -5.89 -14.63
C VAL A 136 -0.03 -6.25 -15.19
N SER A 137 0.20 -7.53 -15.55
CA SER A 137 1.48 -8.00 -16.09
C SER A 137 1.89 -7.33 -17.41
N GLN A 138 0.96 -6.73 -18.14
CA GLN A 138 1.25 -5.99 -19.37
C GLN A 138 1.94 -4.64 -19.07
N TYR A 139 1.75 -4.10 -17.88
CA TYR A 139 2.32 -2.83 -17.42
C TYR A 139 3.50 -3.05 -16.46
N ALA A 140 3.40 -4.02 -15.56
CA ALA A 140 4.46 -4.40 -14.64
C ALA A 140 5.42 -5.42 -15.29
N THR A 141 6.09 -4.99 -16.37
CA THR A 141 7.00 -5.85 -17.15
C THR A 141 8.20 -6.28 -16.31
N GLY A 142 8.61 -7.54 -16.46
CA GLY A 142 9.75 -8.10 -15.74
C GLY A 142 9.45 -8.61 -14.33
N VAL A 143 8.21 -8.47 -13.86
CA VAL A 143 7.78 -9.07 -12.58
C VAL A 143 7.01 -10.36 -12.88
N PRO A 144 7.41 -11.51 -12.29
CA PRO A 144 6.69 -12.77 -12.48
C PRO A 144 5.23 -12.64 -12.04
N LYS A 145 4.29 -13.26 -12.79
CA LYS A 145 2.85 -13.19 -12.48
C LYS A 145 2.53 -13.75 -11.08
N ARG A 146 3.27 -14.75 -10.61
CA ARG A 146 3.13 -15.28 -9.26
C ARG A 146 3.44 -14.21 -8.21
N VAL A 147 4.49 -13.42 -8.40
CA VAL A 147 4.83 -12.29 -7.54
C VAL A 147 3.75 -11.23 -7.59
N LEU A 148 3.28 -10.84 -8.79
CA LEU A 148 2.19 -9.87 -8.94
C LEU A 148 0.91 -10.34 -8.25
N TRP A 149 0.55 -11.62 -8.40
CA TRP A 149 -0.64 -12.17 -7.76
C TRP A 149 -0.53 -12.10 -6.23
N TYR A 150 0.63 -12.50 -5.68
CA TYR A 150 0.84 -12.47 -4.24
C TYR A 150 0.91 -11.03 -3.69
N SER A 151 1.45 -10.11 -4.47
CA SER A 151 1.51 -8.69 -4.12
C SER A 151 0.11 -8.08 -3.94
N VAL A 152 -0.87 -8.52 -4.72
CA VAL A 152 -2.24 -7.97 -4.69
C VAL A 152 -3.16 -8.80 -3.79
N PHE A 153 -3.07 -10.12 -3.86
CA PHE A 153 -4.03 -11.04 -3.22
C PHE A 153 -3.41 -11.92 -2.14
N GLY A 154 -2.10 -11.87 -1.95
CA GLY A 154 -1.41 -12.69 -0.98
C GLY A 154 -1.62 -12.24 0.46
N LYS A 155 -1.58 -13.19 1.39
CA LYS A 155 -1.57 -12.92 2.82
C LYS A 155 -0.15 -12.53 3.25
N VAL A 156 0.04 -11.27 3.61
CA VAL A 156 1.35 -10.71 3.95
C VAL A 156 1.29 -10.02 5.32
N PRO A 157 2.18 -10.37 6.25
CA PRO A 157 3.06 -11.55 6.21
C PRO A 157 2.26 -12.86 6.23
N ALA A 158 2.82 -13.92 5.69
CA ALA A 158 2.11 -15.20 5.52
C ALA A 158 1.54 -15.78 6.83
N ASN A 159 2.12 -15.44 7.97
CA ASN A 159 1.67 -15.84 9.31
C ASN A 159 0.84 -14.78 10.04
N SER A 160 0.43 -13.70 9.37
CA SER A 160 -0.43 -12.68 10.00
C SER A 160 -1.78 -13.28 10.42
N PRO A 161 -2.30 -12.95 11.60
CA PRO A 161 -3.68 -13.27 11.97
C PRO A 161 -4.70 -12.43 11.21
N ASN A 162 -4.29 -11.27 10.67
CA ASN A 162 -5.16 -10.43 9.87
C ASN A 162 -5.39 -11.06 8.49
N LEU A 163 -6.64 -11.25 8.13
CA LEU A 163 -7.04 -11.80 6.83
C LEU A 163 -7.28 -10.71 5.79
N VAL A 164 -7.53 -9.47 6.19
CA VAL A 164 -7.80 -8.38 5.26
C VAL A 164 -6.49 -7.94 4.60
N ARG A 165 -6.45 -8.06 3.28
CA ARG A 165 -5.34 -7.58 2.44
C ARG A 165 -5.57 -6.13 2.03
N GLU A 166 -6.77 -5.84 1.52
CA GLU A 166 -7.13 -4.53 1.01
C GLU A 166 -8.56 -4.15 1.41
N TRP A 167 -8.73 -2.91 1.82
CA TRP A 167 -10.02 -2.26 1.91
C TRP A 167 -10.27 -1.48 0.62
N MET A 168 -11.29 -1.89 -0.14
CA MET A 168 -11.62 -1.24 -1.40
C MET A 168 -12.58 -0.07 -1.12
N ASN A 169 -12.04 1.09 -0.81
CA ASN A 169 -12.81 2.31 -0.54
C ASN A 169 -12.87 3.18 -1.80
N PHE A 170 -14.06 3.68 -2.12
CA PHE A 170 -14.25 4.49 -3.33
C PHE A 170 -14.28 6.00 -3.05
N TYR A 171 -14.62 6.41 -1.82
CA TYR A 171 -14.58 7.80 -1.38
C TYR A 171 -14.08 7.88 0.07
N PHE A 172 -13.74 9.07 0.53
CA PHE A 172 -13.15 9.24 1.86
C PHE A 172 -14.20 9.18 2.96
N GLY A 173 -13.98 8.31 3.97
CA GLY A 173 -14.60 8.39 5.28
C GLY A 173 -13.74 9.23 6.24
N GLU A 174 -14.16 9.30 7.50
CA GLU A 174 -13.42 10.05 8.53
C GLU A 174 -12.03 9.44 8.81
N ARG A 175 -11.90 8.12 8.67
CA ARG A 175 -10.64 7.40 8.88
C ARG A 175 -9.61 7.76 7.82
N GLU A 176 -10.01 7.75 6.55
CA GLU A 176 -9.13 8.11 5.42
C GLU A 176 -8.69 9.58 5.51
N LYS A 177 -9.61 10.48 5.88
CA LYS A 177 -9.27 11.89 6.08
C LYS A 177 -8.28 12.10 7.23
N ALA A 178 -8.51 11.43 8.37
CA ALA A 178 -7.59 11.48 9.50
C ALA A 178 -6.19 10.92 9.12
N ASN A 179 -6.13 9.86 8.33
CA ASN A 179 -4.86 9.33 7.83
C ASN A 179 -4.14 10.32 6.92
N ILE A 180 -4.85 11.02 6.03
CA ILE A 180 -4.27 12.08 5.20
C ILE A 180 -3.65 13.17 6.08
N ASP A 181 -4.34 13.63 7.11
CA ASP A 181 -3.84 14.65 8.04
C ASP A 181 -2.57 14.16 8.79
N GLU A 182 -2.56 12.91 9.22
CA GLU A 182 -1.37 12.30 9.85
C GLU A 182 -0.17 12.21 8.91
N VAL A 183 -0.39 11.85 7.65
CA VAL A 183 0.68 11.80 6.64
C VAL A 183 1.23 13.21 6.37
N VAL A 184 0.36 14.22 6.26
CA VAL A 184 0.79 15.62 6.07
C VAL A 184 1.61 16.09 7.25
N ALA A 185 1.17 15.84 8.47
CA ALA A 185 1.91 16.18 9.68
C ALA A 185 3.29 15.49 9.74
N PHE A 186 3.34 14.21 9.40
CA PHE A 186 4.60 13.47 9.31
C PHE A 186 5.56 14.07 8.28
N LEU A 187 5.11 14.36 7.06
CA LEU A 187 5.94 14.94 6.01
C LEU A 187 6.45 16.34 6.38
N HIS A 188 5.62 17.12 7.08
CA HIS A 188 6.05 18.42 7.62
C HIS A 188 7.10 18.27 8.70
N GLN A 189 6.92 17.38 9.67
CA GLN A 189 7.87 17.09 10.73
C GLN A 189 9.24 16.64 10.17
N GLU A 190 9.25 15.87 9.10
CA GLU A 190 10.47 15.43 8.41
C GLU A 190 11.08 16.50 7.48
N GLY A 191 10.48 17.69 7.40
CA GLY A 191 10.95 18.80 6.57
C GLY A 191 10.83 18.54 5.05
N ILE A 192 9.94 17.64 4.65
CA ILE A 192 9.72 17.27 3.25
C ILE A 192 8.75 18.25 2.59
N ILE A 193 7.73 18.70 3.33
CA ILE A 193 6.79 19.73 2.92
C ILE A 193 6.80 20.88 3.91
N SER A 194 6.39 22.08 3.45
CA SER A 194 6.39 23.30 4.26
C SER A 194 5.09 23.55 5.04
N VAL A 195 4.03 22.82 4.73
CA VAL A 195 2.71 22.97 5.35
C VAL A 195 2.50 21.88 6.40
N ASP A 196 1.90 22.23 7.52
CA ASP A 196 1.55 21.29 8.62
C ASP A 196 0.15 20.70 8.47
N LYS A 197 -0.67 21.29 7.58
CA LYS A 197 -2.00 20.82 7.21
C LYS A 197 -2.35 21.23 5.81
N LEU A 198 -3.25 20.50 5.18
CA LEU A 198 -3.76 20.85 3.86
C LEU A 198 -4.69 22.06 3.93
N PRO A 199 -4.69 22.94 2.91
CA PRO A 199 -5.69 23.98 2.77
C PRO A 199 -7.11 23.41 2.73
N GLU A 200 -8.07 24.16 3.23
CA GLU A 200 -9.49 23.80 3.13
C GLU A 200 -9.89 23.54 1.68
N GLY A 201 -10.67 22.48 1.45
CA GLY A 201 -11.11 22.07 0.12
C GLY A 201 -10.09 21.28 -0.71
N THR A 202 -8.87 21.04 -0.21
CA THR A 202 -7.87 20.19 -0.92
C THR A 202 -8.35 18.74 -1.04
N VAL A 203 -8.99 18.22 0.01
CA VAL A 203 -9.58 16.87 0.01
C VAL A 203 -11.05 17.01 -0.37
N ASP A 204 -11.34 16.85 -1.66
CA ASP A 204 -12.69 16.93 -2.23
C ASP A 204 -13.08 15.61 -2.89
N ASP A 205 -14.01 14.89 -2.28
CA ASP A 205 -14.56 13.64 -2.78
C ASP A 205 -16.00 13.79 -3.33
N SER A 206 -16.42 15.03 -3.61
CA SER A 206 -17.79 15.35 -4.06
C SER A 206 -18.15 14.65 -5.37
N LEU A 207 -17.23 14.63 -6.34
CA LEU A 207 -17.44 13.98 -7.63
C LEU A 207 -17.47 12.45 -7.46
N THR A 208 -16.61 11.88 -6.61
CA THR A 208 -16.56 10.46 -6.32
C THR A 208 -17.87 10.00 -5.67
N ARG A 209 -18.38 10.76 -4.68
CA ARG A 209 -19.70 10.49 -4.05
C ARG A 209 -20.85 10.59 -5.05
N LYS A 210 -20.81 11.56 -5.98
CA LYS A 210 -21.79 11.67 -7.06
C LYS A 210 -21.81 10.42 -7.93
N VAL A 211 -20.63 9.96 -8.37
CA VAL A 211 -20.49 8.76 -9.20
C VAL A 211 -20.97 7.53 -8.45
N PHE A 212 -20.56 7.36 -7.19
CA PHE A 212 -21.00 6.25 -6.37
C PHE A 212 -22.51 6.21 -6.19
N LYS A 213 -23.13 7.35 -5.87
CA LYS A 213 -24.60 7.45 -5.75
C LYS A 213 -25.32 7.09 -7.04
N ALA A 214 -24.79 7.53 -8.19
CA ALA A 214 -25.37 7.25 -9.50
C ALA A 214 -25.27 5.78 -9.92
N SER A 215 -24.28 5.04 -9.39
CA SER A 215 -24.10 3.62 -9.67
C SER A 215 -25.13 2.71 -8.99
N GLY A 216 -25.82 3.20 -7.94
CA GLY A 216 -26.77 2.43 -7.14
C GLY A 216 -26.12 1.44 -6.17
N HIS A 217 -24.79 1.35 -6.11
CA HIS A 217 -24.09 0.54 -5.13
C HIS A 217 -24.26 1.11 -3.70
N LYS A 218 -24.14 0.23 -2.71
CA LYS A 218 -24.16 0.61 -1.29
C LYS A 218 -22.86 0.19 -0.64
N PRO A 219 -22.32 0.98 0.30
CA PRO A 219 -21.19 0.53 1.10
C PRO A 219 -21.53 -0.76 1.83
N VAL A 220 -20.59 -1.72 1.84
CA VAL A 220 -20.76 -3.03 2.51
C VAL A 220 -20.09 -3.06 3.88
N ALA A 221 -19.30 -2.04 4.22
CA ALA A 221 -18.65 -1.88 5.51
C ALA A 221 -18.58 -0.40 5.91
N PRO A 222 -18.33 -0.08 7.20
CA PRO A 222 -18.04 1.29 7.64
C PRO A 222 -16.90 1.92 6.83
N GLY A 223 -16.98 3.23 6.55
CA GLY A 223 -15.93 3.95 5.86
C GLY A 223 -16.00 3.87 4.33
N ALA A 224 -17.18 3.65 3.76
CA ALA A 224 -17.40 3.68 2.31
C ALA A 224 -16.78 2.52 1.51
N ALA A 225 -16.42 1.43 2.17
CA ALA A 225 -15.86 0.26 1.50
C ALA A 225 -16.87 -0.37 0.52
N LEU A 226 -16.41 -0.61 -0.71
CA LEU A 226 -17.10 -1.47 -1.69
C LEU A 226 -17.04 -2.93 -1.27
N GLY A 227 -15.97 -3.30 -0.58
CA GLY A 227 -15.68 -4.62 -0.07
C GLY A 227 -14.28 -4.72 0.49
N VAL A 228 -13.89 -5.94 0.82
CA VAL A 228 -12.54 -6.27 1.27
C VAL A 228 -11.97 -7.40 0.43
N ILE A 229 -10.68 -7.36 0.19
CA ILE A 229 -9.92 -8.48 -0.36
C ILE A 229 -9.26 -9.18 0.82
N GLU A 230 -9.60 -10.44 1.04
CA GLU A 230 -8.92 -11.28 2.01
C GLU A 230 -7.65 -11.88 1.40
N GLY A 231 -6.56 -11.81 2.14
CA GLY A 231 -5.28 -12.36 1.72
C GLY A 231 -5.31 -13.89 1.61
N ARG A 232 -4.74 -14.42 0.55
CA ARG A 232 -4.65 -15.84 0.24
C ARG A 232 -3.27 -16.42 0.47
N SER A 233 -3.19 -17.71 0.68
CA SER A 233 -1.93 -18.44 0.74
C SER A 233 -1.20 -18.39 -0.61
N ALA A 234 0.13 -18.40 -0.61
CA ALA A 234 0.91 -18.55 -1.84
C ALA A 234 0.58 -19.86 -2.60
N ALA A 235 0.06 -20.88 -1.90
CA ALA A 235 -0.38 -22.12 -2.51
C ALA A 235 -1.66 -21.96 -3.36
N ASP A 236 -2.45 -20.92 -3.12
CA ASP A 236 -3.68 -20.62 -3.86
C ASP A 236 -3.41 -19.89 -5.18
N CYS A 237 -2.15 -19.51 -5.44
CA CYS A 237 -1.76 -18.81 -6.64
C CYS A 237 -1.95 -19.70 -7.89
N PRO A 238 -2.71 -19.25 -8.90
CA PRO A 238 -2.93 -20.03 -10.13
C PRO A 238 -1.72 -20.04 -11.06
N PHE A 239 -0.79 -19.10 -10.87
CA PHE A 239 0.40 -19.00 -11.71
C PHE A 239 1.51 -19.90 -11.17
N LYS A 240 1.98 -20.79 -12.03
CA LYS A 240 3.21 -21.54 -11.84
C LYS A 240 4.33 -20.78 -12.54
N ASP A 241 5.50 -20.75 -11.96
CA ASP A 241 6.69 -20.07 -12.51
C ASP A 241 7.01 -20.53 -13.93
#